data_75180b2a635d455a9ace21d03715ac2f
#
_entry.id   75180b2a635d455a9ace21d03715ac2f
#
_cell.length_a   1.000
_cell.length_b   1.000
_cell.length_c   1.000
_cell.angle_alpha   90.00
_cell.angle_beta   90.00
_cell.angle_gamma   90.00
#
_symmetry.space_group_name_H-M   'P 1'
#
loop_
_entity.id
_entity.type
_entity.pdbx_description
1 polymer ?
#
loop_
_entity_poly.entity_id
_entity_poly.type
_entity_poly.pdbx_seq_one_letter_code
_entity_poly.pdbx_strand_id
1 'polypeptide(L)'
;MITEFSPDVVAQLNYYVYRLIDPRNGQTFYVGKGKGNRVFQHVKCAIDYYDGADGIDEEDPNKFKTIQSIRDSGLEVIHIIQRWNLTESEAFQVESALIDAYQGLSNIQSGHHSDFGVTNAEELQSRLSMKTYDEPTDFKYLIIKVRWWRLDQLMSEFPTDYRYEATRREWKIKPRSTKEYKYVFSVTDGIVKEVYKIKDWYKSPDENSSRYAFNGEIAEEKIRARFRNTRIPDTYCKKGMASPVLFSKN
;
A
#
# COMPACT_ATOMS: atom_id res chain seq x y z
N MET A 1 -22.32 26.75 -0.79
CA MET A 1 -22.14 25.36 -0.29
C MET A 1 -21.65 25.42 1.15
N ILE A 2 -21.87 24.37 2.02
CA ILE A 2 -21.34 24.37 3.39
C ILE A 2 -19.82 24.14 3.35
N THR A 3 -19.09 24.76 4.26
CA THR A 3 -17.62 24.63 4.40
C THR A 3 -17.22 23.95 5.72
N GLU A 4 -18.21 23.71 6.60
CA GLU A 4 -18.03 22.99 7.85
C GLU A 4 -19.36 22.41 8.35
N PHE A 5 -19.30 21.38 9.18
CA PHE A 5 -20.45 20.87 9.92
C PHE A 5 -20.63 21.67 11.23
N SER A 6 -21.88 21.83 11.66
CA SER A 6 -22.16 22.40 12.98
C SER A 6 -21.65 21.49 14.10
N PRO A 7 -21.41 22.02 15.31
CA PRO A 7 -20.98 21.23 16.46
C PRO A 7 -21.90 20.02 16.76
N ASP A 8 -23.22 20.20 16.62
CA ASP A 8 -24.21 19.15 16.86
C ASP A 8 -24.09 17.99 15.84
N VAL A 9 -23.79 18.31 14.58
CA VAL A 9 -23.52 17.30 13.54
C VAL A 9 -22.21 16.58 13.82
N VAL A 10 -21.14 17.30 14.16
CA VAL A 10 -19.84 16.72 14.51
C VAL A 10 -19.95 15.76 15.69
N ALA A 11 -20.75 16.08 16.71
CA ALA A 11 -20.96 15.24 17.88
C ALA A 11 -21.61 13.89 17.55
N GLN A 12 -22.44 13.82 16.51
CA GLN A 12 -23.17 12.63 16.10
C GLN A 12 -22.50 11.83 14.97
N LEU A 13 -21.54 12.44 14.25
CA LEU A 13 -21.02 11.91 12.98
C LEU A 13 -20.11 10.70 13.19
N ASN A 14 -19.36 10.61 14.31
CA ASN A 14 -18.31 9.63 14.54
C ASN A 14 -17.29 9.58 13.39
N TYR A 15 -16.71 8.40 13.10
CA TYR A 15 -15.92 8.24 11.87
C TYR A 15 -16.83 8.09 10.67
N TYR A 16 -16.36 8.59 9.54
CA TYR A 16 -17.07 8.50 8.27
C TYR A 16 -16.10 8.31 7.10
N VAL A 17 -16.62 7.81 6.00
CA VAL A 17 -15.91 7.74 4.73
C VAL A 17 -16.59 8.66 3.74
N TYR A 18 -15.79 9.39 2.97
CA TYR A 18 -16.28 10.40 2.04
C TYR A 18 -15.57 10.31 0.68
N ARG A 19 -16.21 10.92 -0.31
CA ARG A 19 -15.68 11.08 -1.66
C ARG A 19 -15.67 12.56 -2.04
N LEU A 20 -14.61 12.96 -2.75
CA LEU A 20 -14.56 14.24 -3.45
C LEU A 20 -14.84 13.98 -4.94
N ILE A 21 -15.79 14.72 -5.47
CA ILE A 21 -16.26 14.56 -6.85
C ILE A 21 -15.98 15.83 -7.63
N ASP A 22 -15.46 15.66 -8.84
CA ASP A 22 -15.28 16.73 -9.81
C ASP A 22 -16.62 17.06 -10.47
N PRO A 23 -17.19 18.26 -10.26
CA PRO A 23 -18.49 18.63 -10.82
C PRO A 23 -18.49 18.74 -12.34
N ARG A 24 -17.33 18.87 -12.98
CA ARG A 24 -17.21 19.02 -14.44
C ARG A 24 -17.52 17.72 -15.21
N ASN A 25 -17.29 16.57 -14.56
CA ASN A 25 -17.47 15.25 -15.19
C ASN A 25 -18.20 14.24 -14.30
N GLY A 26 -18.49 14.57 -13.04
CA GLY A 26 -19.16 13.69 -12.08
C GLY A 26 -18.26 12.57 -11.54
N GLN A 27 -16.95 12.60 -11.80
CA GLN A 27 -16.03 11.54 -11.38
C GLN A 27 -15.53 11.77 -9.94
N THR A 28 -15.48 10.67 -9.19
CA THR A 28 -14.77 10.66 -7.91
C THR A 28 -13.28 10.70 -8.17
N PHE A 29 -12.58 11.70 -7.63
CA PHE A 29 -11.13 11.81 -7.76
C PHE A 29 -10.39 11.51 -6.45
N TYR A 30 -11.10 11.46 -5.33
CA TYR A 30 -10.52 11.14 -4.03
C TYR A 30 -11.52 10.43 -3.12
N VAL A 31 -11.03 9.44 -2.37
CA VAL A 31 -11.74 8.76 -1.30
C VAL A 31 -10.93 8.91 -0.01
N GLY A 32 -11.60 9.19 1.11
CA GLY A 32 -10.92 9.29 2.39
C GLY A 32 -11.83 8.99 3.57
N LYS A 33 -11.20 8.63 4.69
CA LYS A 33 -11.88 8.57 5.99
C LYS A 33 -11.67 9.85 6.78
N GLY A 34 -12.61 10.17 7.65
CA GLY A 34 -12.53 11.37 8.46
C GLY A 34 -13.30 11.29 9.76
N LYS A 35 -13.08 12.32 10.59
CA LYS A 35 -13.82 12.66 11.79
C LYS A 35 -14.00 14.19 11.84
N GLY A 36 -15.10 14.66 12.41
CA GLY A 36 -15.39 16.11 12.44
C GLY A 36 -15.42 16.72 11.04
N ASN A 37 -14.72 17.82 10.82
CA ASN A 37 -14.71 18.57 9.56
C ASN A 37 -13.64 18.13 8.54
N ARG A 38 -13.06 16.91 8.68
CA ARG A 38 -11.97 16.43 7.83
C ARG A 38 -12.29 16.50 6.32
N VAL A 39 -13.54 16.25 5.92
CA VAL A 39 -13.95 16.24 4.51
C VAL A 39 -13.71 17.60 3.81
N PHE A 40 -13.79 18.71 4.55
CA PHE A 40 -13.58 20.05 3.99
C PHE A 40 -12.11 20.51 4.02
N GLN A 41 -11.27 19.87 4.85
CA GLN A 41 -9.88 20.29 5.05
C GLN A 41 -9.05 20.18 3.77
N HIS A 42 -9.29 19.19 2.91
CA HIS A 42 -8.53 19.03 1.68
C HIS A 42 -8.70 20.20 0.72
N VAL A 43 -9.94 20.68 0.57
CA VAL A 43 -10.21 21.85 -0.28
C VAL A 43 -9.60 23.10 0.34
N LYS A 44 -9.73 23.27 1.66
CA LYS A 44 -9.10 24.38 2.37
C LYS A 44 -7.59 24.38 2.21
N CYS A 45 -6.92 23.25 2.49
CA CYS A 45 -5.47 23.13 2.35
C CYS A 45 -5.00 23.39 0.90
N ALA A 46 -5.74 22.91 -0.11
CA ALA A 46 -5.38 23.16 -1.50
C ALA A 46 -5.50 24.65 -1.85
N ILE A 47 -6.55 25.34 -1.38
CA ILE A 47 -6.75 26.78 -1.57
C ILE A 47 -5.61 27.56 -0.90
N ASP A 48 -5.36 27.28 0.39
CA ASP A 48 -4.32 27.93 1.17
C ASP A 48 -2.92 27.73 0.53
N TYR A 49 -2.63 26.53 0.00
CA TYR A 49 -1.39 26.23 -0.72
C TYR A 49 -1.21 27.11 -1.97
N TYR A 50 -2.23 27.18 -2.84
CA TYR A 50 -2.13 27.98 -4.07
C TYR A 50 -2.24 29.48 -3.83
N ASP A 51 -2.85 29.90 -2.74
CA ASP A 51 -2.91 31.32 -2.34
C ASP A 51 -1.62 31.75 -1.59
N GLY A 52 -0.62 30.84 -1.43
CA GLY A 52 0.72 31.16 -0.93
C GLY A 52 0.84 31.21 0.59
N ALA A 53 -0.01 30.51 1.33
CA ALA A 53 0.09 30.42 2.77
C ALA A 53 1.33 29.61 3.21
N ASP A 54 2.09 30.14 4.17
CA ASP A 54 3.29 29.48 4.71
C ASP A 54 2.95 28.20 5.46
N GLY A 55 3.83 27.18 5.34
CA GLY A 55 3.80 25.96 6.13
C GLY A 55 2.80 24.91 5.69
N ILE A 56 2.28 25.00 4.47
CA ILE A 56 1.42 23.96 3.87
C ILE A 56 2.23 23.14 2.90
N ASP A 57 2.52 21.89 3.30
CA ASP A 57 3.16 20.92 2.42
C ASP A 57 2.14 20.33 1.44
N GLU A 58 2.57 20.13 0.19
CA GLU A 58 1.77 19.46 -0.84
C GLU A 58 1.71 17.95 -0.55
N GLU A 59 0.77 17.53 0.31
CA GLU A 59 0.61 16.10 0.68
C GLU A 59 0.24 15.20 -0.52
N ASP A 60 -0.46 15.77 -1.51
CA ASP A 60 -0.95 15.04 -2.69
C ASP A 60 -1.08 15.98 -3.89
N PRO A 61 -0.02 16.08 -4.72
CA PRO A 61 0.03 16.99 -5.87
C PRO A 61 -1.13 16.83 -6.84
N ASN A 62 -1.58 15.61 -7.09
CA ASN A 62 -2.64 15.36 -8.06
C ASN A 62 -4.01 15.81 -7.53
N LYS A 63 -4.26 15.59 -6.25
CA LYS A 63 -5.48 16.05 -5.58
C LYS A 63 -5.56 17.59 -5.57
N PHE A 64 -4.48 18.25 -5.18
CA PHE A 64 -4.43 19.73 -5.15
C PHE A 64 -4.61 20.33 -6.53
N LYS A 65 -3.94 19.81 -7.56
CA LYS A 65 -4.13 20.22 -8.96
C LYS A 65 -5.58 20.08 -9.42
N THR A 66 -6.23 18.97 -9.08
CA THR A 66 -7.64 18.76 -9.43
C THR A 66 -8.54 19.77 -8.75
N ILE A 67 -8.37 20.04 -7.45
CA ILE A 67 -9.13 21.02 -6.69
C ILE A 67 -8.94 22.42 -7.30
N GLN A 68 -7.70 22.82 -7.59
CA GLN A 68 -7.40 24.11 -8.21
C GLN A 68 -8.05 24.24 -9.60
N SER A 69 -7.96 23.22 -10.43
CA SER A 69 -8.58 23.23 -11.75
C SER A 69 -10.12 23.35 -11.71
N ILE A 70 -10.77 22.77 -10.69
CA ILE A 70 -12.20 22.95 -10.45
C ILE A 70 -12.48 24.40 -10.07
N ARG A 71 -11.70 24.98 -9.15
CA ARG A 71 -11.81 26.38 -8.73
C ARG A 71 -11.65 27.35 -9.91
N ASP A 72 -10.64 27.14 -10.75
CA ASP A 72 -10.35 27.95 -11.94
C ASP A 72 -11.51 27.94 -12.96
N SER A 73 -12.31 26.86 -12.97
CA SER A 73 -13.53 26.77 -13.79
C SER A 73 -14.76 27.44 -13.17
N GLY A 74 -14.61 28.10 -12.01
CA GLY A 74 -15.71 28.76 -11.29
C GLY A 74 -16.66 27.79 -10.59
N LEU A 75 -16.25 26.56 -10.38
CA LEU A 75 -17.03 25.50 -9.73
C LEU A 75 -16.43 25.13 -8.37
N GLU A 76 -17.19 24.39 -7.57
CA GLU A 76 -16.77 23.91 -6.25
C GLU A 76 -16.77 22.39 -6.20
N VAL A 77 -15.83 21.80 -5.46
CA VAL A 77 -15.76 20.35 -5.22
C VAL A 77 -17.02 19.84 -4.55
N ILE A 78 -17.60 18.76 -5.06
CA ILE A 78 -18.75 18.11 -4.43
C ILE A 78 -18.25 17.17 -3.34
N HIS A 79 -18.73 17.37 -2.11
CA HIS A 79 -18.43 16.56 -0.94
C HIS A 79 -19.55 15.57 -0.68
N ILE A 80 -19.26 14.27 -0.75
CA ILE A 80 -20.25 13.19 -0.49
C ILE A 80 -19.80 12.40 0.73
N ILE A 81 -20.63 12.33 1.75
CA ILE A 81 -20.48 11.38 2.85
C ILE A 81 -21.04 10.03 2.40
N GLN A 82 -20.14 9.09 2.14
CA GLN A 82 -20.49 7.77 1.61
C GLN A 82 -21.08 6.87 2.70
N ARG A 83 -20.50 6.94 3.90
CA ARG A 83 -20.99 6.23 5.08
C ARG A 83 -20.53 6.96 6.34
N TRP A 84 -21.33 6.96 7.38
CA TRP A 84 -21.07 7.66 8.63
C TRP A 84 -21.49 6.82 9.83
N ASN A 85 -21.20 7.28 11.04
CA ASN A 85 -21.43 6.59 12.32
C ASN A 85 -20.66 5.25 12.39
N LEU A 86 -19.40 5.29 11.96
CA LEU A 86 -18.50 4.13 11.94
C LEU A 86 -17.53 4.17 13.13
N THR A 87 -17.07 3.00 13.54
CA THR A 87 -15.82 2.87 14.28
C THR A 87 -14.63 3.16 13.35
N GLU A 88 -13.47 3.42 13.91
CA GLU A 88 -12.27 3.66 13.08
C GLU A 88 -11.91 2.46 12.19
N SER A 89 -12.03 1.24 12.73
CA SER A 89 -11.76 0.01 11.97
C SER A 89 -12.72 -0.20 10.81
N GLU A 90 -14.00 0.08 11.01
CA GLU A 90 -15.02 0.01 9.93
C GLU A 90 -14.74 1.06 8.86
N ALA A 91 -14.40 2.29 9.27
CA ALA A 91 -14.08 3.34 8.32
C ALA A 91 -12.87 2.97 7.44
N PHE A 92 -11.84 2.33 8.00
CA PHE A 92 -10.72 1.82 7.22
C PHE A 92 -11.14 0.75 6.20
N GLN A 93 -12.01 -0.19 6.55
CA GLN A 93 -12.47 -1.23 5.63
C GLN A 93 -13.31 -0.64 4.49
N VAL A 94 -14.23 0.29 4.82
CA VAL A 94 -15.07 0.95 3.81
C VAL A 94 -14.23 1.83 2.88
N GLU A 95 -13.27 2.60 3.41
CA GLU A 95 -12.35 3.41 2.61
C GLU A 95 -11.56 2.54 1.64
N SER A 96 -10.97 1.44 2.12
CA SER A 96 -10.18 0.52 1.30
C SER A 96 -11.00 -0.07 0.17
N ALA A 97 -12.20 -0.57 0.47
CA ALA A 97 -13.08 -1.15 -0.55
C ALA A 97 -13.50 -0.14 -1.61
N LEU A 98 -13.70 1.13 -1.23
CA LEU A 98 -14.01 2.19 -2.19
C LEU A 98 -12.81 2.60 -3.03
N ILE A 99 -11.60 2.69 -2.43
CA ILE A 99 -10.36 2.96 -3.17
C ILE A 99 -10.13 1.87 -4.22
N ASP A 100 -10.39 0.62 -3.88
CA ASP A 100 -10.26 -0.51 -4.82
C ASP A 100 -11.31 -0.48 -5.93
N ALA A 101 -12.51 0.04 -5.65
CA ALA A 101 -13.64 0.08 -6.61
C ALA A 101 -13.57 1.26 -7.60
N TYR A 102 -12.99 2.39 -7.20
CA TYR A 102 -12.90 3.58 -8.04
C TYR A 102 -11.57 3.61 -8.81
N GLN A 103 -11.65 3.83 -10.12
CA GLN A 103 -10.47 4.02 -10.97
C GLN A 103 -10.09 5.50 -11.05
N GLY A 104 -8.78 5.76 -11.23
CA GLY A 104 -8.29 7.13 -11.47
C GLY A 104 -8.30 8.05 -10.25
N LEU A 105 -8.31 7.49 -9.04
CA LEU A 105 -8.21 8.26 -7.81
C LEU A 105 -6.82 8.90 -7.67
N SER A 106 -6.77 10.07 -7.05
CA SER A 106 -5.54 10.76 -6.66
C SER A 106 -4.92 10.21 -5.36
N ASN A 107 -5.52 9.18 -4.75
CA ASN A 107 -4.99 8.58 -3.54
C ASN A 107 -3.58 8.02 -3.75
N ILE A 108 -2.61 8.48 -2.96
CA ILE A 108 -1.20 8.04 -3.04
C ILE A 108 -1.04 6.57 -2.61
N GLN A 109 -1.87 6.12 -1.67
CA GLN A 109 -1.83 4.76 -1.14
C GLN A 109 -3.03 3.95 -1.64
N SER A 110 -2.76 2.72 -2.05
CA SER A 110 -3.81 1.69 -2.19
C SER A 110 -4.50 1.51 -0.83
N GLY A 111 -5.75 1.08 -0.84
CA GLY A 111 -6.52 0.83 0.39
C GLY A 111 -5.75 -0.01 1.42
N HIS A 112 -6.03 0.23 2.70
CA HIS A 112 -5.45 -0.55 3.80
C HIS A 112 -5.79 -2.03 3.65
N HIS A 113 -4.83 -2.92 3.91
CA HIS A 113 -4.95 -4.38 3.77
C HIS A 113 -5.12 -4.86 2.32
N SER A 114 -4.31 -4.36 1.41
CA SER A 114 -4.29 -4.79 0.00
C SER A 114 -4.15 -6.31 -0.19
N ASP A 115 -3.60 -7.03 0.81
CA ASP A 115 -3.55 -8.51 0.83
C ASP A 115 -4.94 -9.17 0.85
N PHE A 116 -5.98 -8.43 1.23
CA PHE A 116 -7.39 -8.85 1.29
C PHE A 116 -8.28 -8.01 0.36
N GLY A 117 -7.68 -7.31 -0.59
CA GLY A 117 -8.35 -6.43 -1.53
C GLY A 117 -9.05 -7.17 -2.67
N VAL A 118 -9.30 -6.44 -3.75
CA VAL A 118 -9.99 -6.98 -4.92
C VAL A 118 -9.23 -8.14 -5.55
N THR A 119 -9.91 -9.27 -5.74
CA THR A 119 -9.40 -10.44 -6.46
C THR A 119 -10.56 -11.17 -7.13
N ASN A 120 -10.31 -11.95 -8.16
CA ASN A 120 -11.34 -12.78 -8.75
C ASN A 120 -11.54 -14.09 -7.94
N ALA A 121 -12.71 -14.72 -8.09
CA ALA A 121 -13.07 -15.89 -7.29
C ALA A 121 -12.14 -17.09 -7.52
N GLU A 122 -11.67 -17.29 -8.75
CA GLU A 122 -10.75 -18.40 -9.09
C GLU A 122 -9.38 -18.20 -8.46
N GLU A 123 -8.86 -16.97 -8.51
CA GLU A 123 -7.61 -16.60 -7.85
C GLU A 123 -7.71 -16.73 -6.33
N LEU A 124 -8.82 -16.27 -5.74
CA LEU A 124 -9.08 -16.41 -4.32
C LEU A 124 -9.13 -17.89 -3.91
N GLN A 125 -9.85 -18.73 -4.67
CA GLN A 125 -9.90 -20.18 -4.46
C GLN A 125 -8.50 -20.80 -4.51
N SER A 126 -7.74 -20.49 -5.55
CA SER A 126 -6.37 -20.98 -5.72
C SER A 126 -5.48 -20.58 -4.53
N ARG A 127 -5.54 -19.30 -4.15
CA ARG A 127 -4.74 -18.73 -3.06
C ARG A 127 -5.07 -19.34 -1.70
N LEU A 128 -6.35 -19.52 -1.39
CA LEU A 128 -6.79 -20.05 -0.10
C LEU A 128 -6.64 -21.59 0.00
N SER A 129 -6.65 -22.30 -1.11
CA SER A 129 -6.43 -23.75 -1.13
C SER A 129 -4.94 -24.17 -1.06
N MET A 130 -4.01 -23.21 -1.24
CA MET A 130 -2.57 -23.51 -1.14
C MET A 130 -2.18 -23.92 0.27
N LYS A 131 -1.33 -24.95 0.35
CA LYS A 131 -0.77 -25.41 1.62
C LYS A 131 0.12 -24.32 2.23
N THR A 132 -0.06 -24.06 3.52
CA THR A 132 0.88 -23.25 4.30
C THR A 132 2.14 -24.06 4.55
N TYR A 133 3.32 -23.45 4.35
CA TYR A 133 4.58 -24.17 4.63
C TYR A 133 4.82 -24.28 6.14
N ASP A 134 5.52 -25.35 6.52
CA ASP A 134 6.03 -25.51 7.87
C ASP A 134 7.30 -24.66 8.03
N GLU A 135 7.39 -23.90 9.12
CA GLU A 135 8.55 -23.07 9.44
C GLU A 135 9.84 -23.88 9.40
N PRO A 136 10.87 -23.49 8.61
CA PRO A 136 12.15 -24.17 8.63
C PRO A 136 12.85 -23.96 9.98
N THR A 137 13.48 -25.01 10.50
CA THR A 137 14.27 -24.97 11.74
C THR A 137 15.76 -24.94 11.48
N ASP A 138 16.18 -25.18 10.24
CA ASP A 138 17.57 -25.33 9.81
C ASP A 138 18.20 -24.06 9.24
N PHE A 139 17.39 -23.01 9.01
CA PHE A 139 17.88 -21.69 8.55
C PHE A 139 16.90 -20.57 8.87
N LYS A 140 17.42 -19.35 8.96
CA LYS A 140 16.63 -18.12 9.05
C LYS A 140 16.42 -17.52 7.67
N TYR A 141 15.27 -16.88 7.48
CA TYR A 141 14.87 -16.26 6.21
C TYR A 141 14.13 -14.95 6.44
N LEU A 142 14.14 -14.12 5.42
CA LEU A 142 13.34 -12.89 5.33
C LEU A 142 12.16 -13.13 4.42
N ILE A 143 11.03 -12.54 4.75
CA ILE A 143 9.89 -12.41 3.86
C ILE A 143 9.92 -10.98 3.33
N ILE A 144 9.91 -10.80 2.02
CA ILE A 144 9.77 -9.51 1.37
C ILE A 144 8.50 -9.53 0.52
N LYS A 145 7.54 -8.67 0.90
CA LYS A 145 6.27 -8.53 0.21
C LYS A 145 6.44 -7.62 -1.01
N VAL A 146 6.22 -8.16 -2.20
CA VAL A 146 6.38 -7.48 -3.50
C VAL A 146 5.14 -7.68 -4.35
N ARG A 147 4.70 -6.66 -5.07
CA ARG A 147 3.54 -6.74 -5.97
C ARG A 147 3.96 -7.25 -7.35
N TRP A 148 4.02 -8.55 -7.53
CA TRP A 148 4.50 -9.19 -8.76
C TRP A 148 3.66 -8.86 -10.00
N TRP A 149 2.34 -8.79 -9.89
CA TRP A 149 1.46 -8.46 -11.01
C TRP A 149 1.82 -7.11 -11.68
N ARG A 150 2.28 -6.14 -10.88
CA ARG A 150 2.73 -4.84 -11.38
C ARG A 150 4.08 -4.93 -12.08
N LEU A 151 4.92 -5.86 -11.64
CA LEU A 151 6.25 -6.09 -12.21
C LEU A 151 6.18 -6.89 -13.51
N ASP A 152 5.22 -7.81 -13.63
CA ASP A 152 5.04 -8.63 -14.84
C ASP A 152 4.71 -7.77 -16.07
N GLN A 153 4.04 -6.63 -15.88
CA GLN A 153 3.81 -5.66 -16.95
C GLN A 153 5.12 -4.99 -17.40
N LEU A 154 6.03 -4.71 -16.47
CA LEU A 154 7.32 -4.07 -16.76
C LEU A 154 8.32 -5.04 -17.40
N MET A 155 8.24 -6.33 -17.11
CA MET A 155 9.14 -7.34 -17.67
C MET A 155 9.02 -7.50 -19.20
N SER A 156 7.86 -7.19 -19.77
CA SER A 156 7.67 -7.21 -21.22
C SER A 156 8.43 -6.09 -21.94
N GLU A 157 8.76 -5.01 -21.24
CA GLU A 157 9.36 -3.81 -21.81
C GLU A 157 10.89 -3.75 -21.57
N PHE A 158 11.40 -4.50 -20.58
CA PHE A 158 12.80 -4.41 -20.14
C PHE A 158 13.46 -5.79 -20.01
N PRO A 159 14.74 -5.93 -20.38
CA PRO A 159 15.47 -7.20 -20.35
C PRO A 159 15.88 -7.65 -18.93
N THR A 160 15.73 -6.79 -17.92
CA THR A 160 16.14 -7.06 -16.53
C THR A 160 15.05 -7.85 -15.80
N ASP A 161 15.43 -8.81 -14.95
CA ASP A 161 14.49 -9.48 -14.06
C ASP A 161 13.99 -8.53 -12.95
N TYR A 162 12.90 -7.80 -13.25
CA TYR A 162 12.29 -6.85 -12.31
C TYR A 162 11.79 -7.50 -11.03
N ARG A 163 11.46 -8.79 -11.03
CA ARG A 163 11.02 -9.51 -9.83
C ARG A 163 12.16 -9.62 -8.82
N TYR A 164 13.36 -9.97 -9.31
CA TYR A 164 14.56 -9.97 -8.50
C TYR A 164 14.93 -8.56 -8.06
N GLU A 165 14.98 -7.61 -8.98
CA GLU A 165 15.30 -6.22 -8.70
C GLU A 165 14.37 -5.59 -7.65
N ALA A 166 13.07 -5.80 -7.73
CA ALA A 166 12.11 -5.31 -6.75
C ALA A 166 12.20 -6.02 -5.40
N THR A 167 12.65 -7.30 -5.39
CA THR A 167 12.81 -8.05 -4.15
C THR A 167 14.08 -7.65 -3.41
N ARG A 168 15.18 -7.37 -4.11
CA ARG A 168 16.50 -7.23 -3.50
C ARG A 168 16.82 -5.86 -2.94
N ARG A 169 16.16 -4.76 -3.33
CA ARG A 169 16.64 -3.44 -3.00
C ARG A 169 15.65 -2.47 -2.35
N GLU A 170 16.30 -1.49 -1.75
CA GLU A 170 15.75 -0.28 -1.14
C GLU A 170 14.94 -0.54 0.14
N TRP A 171 15.40 -1.50 0.94
CA TRP A 171 14.76 -1.85 2.21
C TRP A 171 15.35 -1.10 3.40
N LYS A 172 14.48 -0.60 4.28
CA LYS A 172 14.87 0.03 5.55
C LYS A 172 15.14 -1.06 6.60
N ILE A 173 16.31 -1.69 6.51
CA ILE A 173 16.74 -2.77 7.42
C ILE A 173 18.15 -2.48 7.95
N LYS A 174 18.52 -3.10 9.09
CA LYS A 174 19.86 -3.00 9.67
C LYS A 174 20.68 -4.23 9.27
N PRO A 175 21.82 -4.09 8.56
CA PRO A 175 22.60 -5.23 8.06
C PRO A 175 23.08 -6.19 9.14
N ARG A 176 23.36 -5.68 10.36
CA ARG A 176 23.81 -6.53 11.48
C ARG A 176 22.76 -7.56 11.89
N SER A 177 21.45 -7.24 11.75
CA SER A 177 20.35 -8.15 12.04
C SER A 177 20.08 -9.14 10.91
N THR A 178 20.70 -8.96 9.74
CA THR A 178 20.44 -9.81 8.56
C THR A 178 21.51 -10.84 8.28
N LYS A 179 22.66 -10.81 8.98
CA LYS A 179 23.77 -11.75 8.74
C LYS A 179 23.45 -13.22 8.93
N GLU A 180 22.46 -13.52 9.78
CA GLU A 180 22.04 -14.90 10.05
C GLU A 180 21.01 -15.43 9.04
N TYR A 181 20.45 -14.53 8.21
CA TYR A 181 19.41 -14.88 7.26
C TYR A 181 20.01 -15.30 5.93
N LYS A 182 19.74 -16.55 5.54
CA LYS A 182 20.32 -17.15 4.33
C LYS A 182 19.46 -16.93 3.09
N TYR A 183 18.14 -16.81 3.28
CA TYR A 183 17.18 -16.77 2.18
C TYR A 183 16.23 -15.58 2.30
N VAL A 184 15.75 -15.15 1.14
CA VAL A 184 14.63 -14.21 1.00
C VAL A 184 13.49 -14.91 0.28
N PHE A 185 12.33 -14.91 0.90
CA PHE A 185 11.08 -15.35 0.28
C PHE A 185 10.38 -14.13 -0.31
N SER A 186 10.33 -14.04 -1.63
CA SER A 186 9.56 -13.02 -2.35
C SER A 186 8.10 -13.41 -2.35
N VAL A 187 7.27 -12.61 -1.69
CA VAL A 187 5.88 -12.94 -1.39
C VAL A 187 4.94 -11.91 -2.02
N THR A 188 3.90 -12.41 -2.67
CA THR A 188 2.77 -11.63 -3.16
C THR A 188 1.50 -12.26 -2.64
N ASP A 189 0.61 -11.47 -2.05
CA ASP A 189 -0.71 -11.89 -1.55
C ASP A 189 -0.65 -13.12 -0.61
N GLY A 190 0.40 -13.17 0.22
CA GLY A 190 0.62 -14.25 1.17
C GLY A 190 1.19 -15.54 0.56
N ILE A 191 1.54 -15.54 -0.74
CA ILE A 191 2.10 -16.70 -1.44
C ILE A 191 3.58 -16.45 -1.76
N VAL A 192 4.43 -17.44 -1.46
CA VAL A 192 5.85 -17.43 -1.85
C VAL A 192 5.94 -17.63 -3.37
N LYS A 193 6.32 -16.59 -4.09
CA LYS A 193 6.46 -16.61 -5.56
C LYS A 193 7.84 -17.09 -5.98
N GLU A 194 8.88 -16.66 -5.25
CA GLU A 194 10.24 -17.08 -5.50
C GLU A 194 11.08 -17.07 -4.21
N VAL A 195 12.15 -17.86 -4.20
CA VAL A 195 13.12 -17.91 -3.10
C VAL A 195 14.50 -17.57 -3.63
N TYR A 196 15.12 -16.58 -2.98
CA TYR A 196 16.48 -16.14 -3.30
C TYR A 196 17.44 -16.49 -2.15
N LYS A 197 18.65 -16.91 -2.50
CA LYS A 197 19.75 -17.09 -1.56
C LYS A 197 20.57 -15.82 -1.48
N ILE A 198 20.76 -15.33 -0.27
CA ILE A 198 21.53 -14.12 -0.01
C ILE A 198 23.03 -14.44 -0.07
N LYS A 199 23.80 -13.64 -0.81
CA LYS A 199 25.28 -13.65 -0.81
C LYS A 199 25.83 -12.60 0.15
N ASP A 200 25.40 -11.37 -0.03
CA ASP A 200 25.79 -10.23 0.81
C ASP A 200 24.74 -9.12 0.84
N TRP A 201 24.93 -8.16 1.74
CA TRP A 201 24.15 -6.93 1.84
C TRP A 201 25.03 -5.72 1.62
N TYR A 202 24.55 -4.76 0.86
CA TYR A 202 25.22 -3.48 0.62
C TYR A 202 24.27 -2.30 0.84
N LYS A 203 24.84 -1.14 1.16
CA LYS A 203 24.09 0.11 1.31
C LYS A 203 23.66 0.60 -0.07
N SER A 204 22.47 1.20 -0.14
CA SER A 204 22.02 1.90 -1.35
C SER A 204 23.10 2.86 -1.87
N PRO A 205 23.30 2.94 -3.20
CA PRO A 205 24.24 3.88 -3.80
C PRO A 205 23.88 5.36 -3.55
N ASP A 206 22.62 5.66 -3.23
CA ASP A 206 22.21 7.00 -2.82
C ASP A 206 22.80 7.33 -1.44
N GLU A 207 23.70 8.29 -1.39
CA GLU A 207 24.41 8.71 -0.18
C GLU A 207 23.48 9.18 0.94
N ASN A 208 22.32 9.74 0.59
CA ASN A 208 21.29 10.20 1.53
C ASN A 208 20.35 9.09 2.00
N SER A 209 20.44 7.91 1.40
CA SER A 209 19.58 6.77 1.74
C SER A 209 20.15 5.97 2.93
N SER A 210 19.27 5.67 3.88
CA SER A 210 19.54 4.70 4.96
C SER A 210 19.10 3.28 4.61
N ARG A 211 18.87 3.00 3.33
CA ARG A 211 18.33 1.73 2.82
C ARG A 211 19.43 0.78 2.38
N TYR A 212 19.08 -0.50 2.33
CA TYR A 212 19.98 -1.59 1.96
C TYR A 212 19.37 -2.48 0.89
N ALA A 213 20.25 -3.09 0.12
CA ALA A 213 19.92 -4.10 -0.86
C ALA A 213 20.77 -5.35 -0.64
N PHE A 214 20.33 -6.50 -1.15
CA PHE A 214 21.14 -7.69 -1.15
C PHE A 214 21.56 -8.11 -2.56
N ASN A 215 22.76 -8.69 -2.66
CA ASN A 215 23.14 -9.51 -3.78
C ASN A 215 22.78 -10.94 -3.49
N GLY A 216 22.20 -11.63 -4.45
CA GLY A 216 21.78 -13.00 -4.29
C GLY A 216 21.56 -13.68 -5.64
N GLU A 217 21.13 -14.90 -5.56
CA GLU A 217 20.77 -15.74 -6.69
C GLU A 217 19.49 -16.52 -6.37
N ILE A 218 18.89 -17.12 -7.37
CA ILE A 218 17.78 -18.04 -7.17
C ILE A 218 18.29 -19.19 -6.27
N ALA A 219 17.53 -19.51 -5.22
CA ALA A 219 17.90 -20.55 -4.28
C ALA A 219 17.96 -21.94 -4.95
N GLU A 220 18.63 -22.88 -4.30
CA GLU A 220 18.75 -24.28 -4.75
C GLU A 220 17.36 -24.90 -4.94
N GLU A 221 17.21 -25.74 -5.96
CA GLU A 221 15.90 -26.32 -6.32
C GLU A 221 15.22 -27.06 -5.15
N LYS A 222 15.99 -27.70 -4.28
CA LYS A 222 15.47 -28.34 -3.07
C LYS A 222 14.73 -27.37 -2.15
N ILE A 223 15.25 -26.15 -2.01
CA ILE A 223 14.64 -25.09 -1.19
C ILE A 223 13.43 -24.50 -1.91
N ARG A 224 13.57 -24.21 -3.20
CA ARG A 224 12.47 -23.69 -4.01
C ARG A 224 11.28 -24.64 -4.03
N ALA A 225 11.49 -25.92 -4.28
CA ALA A 225 10.43 -26.94 -4.31
C ALA A 225 9.67 -27.07 -2.98
N ARG A 226 10.34 -26.76 -1.86
CA ARG A 226 9.72 -26.82 -0.53
C ARG A 226 8.81 -25.60 -0.25
N PHE A 227 9.17 -24.42 -0.72
CA PHE A 227 8.52 -23.17 -0.30
C PHE A 227 7.79 -22.43 -1.41
N ARG A 228 8.22 -22.54 -2.67
CA ARG A 228 7.58 -21.87 -3.79
C ARG A 228 6.15 -22.36 -3.99
N ASN A 229 5.22 -21.44 -4.28
CA ASN A 229 3.79 -21.70 -4.42
C ASN A 229 3.13 -22.26 -3.14
N THR A 230 3.66 -21.89 -1.97
CA THR A 230 3.03 -22.16 -0.68
C THR A 230 2.61 -20.86 -0.01
N ARG A 231 1.66 -20.94 0.91
CA ARG A 231 1.27 -19.79 1.75
C ARG A 231 2.26 -19.58 2.88
N ILE A 232 2.51 -18.33 3.22
CA ILE A 232 3.21 -17.96 4.45
C ILE A 232 2.30 -18.22 5.67
N PRO A 233 2.87 -18.59 6.84
CA PRO A 233 2.12 -18.74 8.08
C PRO A 233 1.36 -17.48 8.47
N ASP A 234 0.19 -17.63 9.09
CA ASP A 234 -0.69 -16.53 9.51
C ASP A 234 0.00 -15.56 10.51
N THR A 235 1.06 -16.02 11.17
CA THR A 235 1.91 -15.19 12.03
C THR A 235 2.52 -13.99 11.30
N TYR A 236 2.68 -14.08 9.96
CA TYR A 236 3.20 -13.04 9.07
C TYR A 236 2.11 -12.25 8.32
N CYS A 237 0.83 -12.58 8.55
CA CYS A 237 -0.33 -11.96 7.91
C CYS A 237 -1.22 -11.18 8.88
N LYS A 238 -0.74 -10.80 10.06
CA LYS A 238 -1.56 -10.12 11.07
C LYS A 238 -1.99 -8.73 10.60
N LYS A 239 -3.24 -8.38 10.92
CA LYS A 239 -3.76 -7.01 10.72
C LYS A 239 -2.81 -5.98 11.34
N GLY A 240 -2.51 -4.92 10.59
CA GLY A 240 -1.62 -3.83 11.06
C GLY A 240 -0.12 -4.06 10.81
N MET A 241 0.29 -5.17 10.20
CA MET A 241 1.68 -5.36 9.78
C MET A 241 1.95 -4.60 8.47
N ALA A 242 2.26 -3.31 8.60
CA ALA A 242 2.55 -2.44 7.46
C ALA A 242 3.95 -2.66 6.86
N SER A 243 4.86 -3.37 7.55
CA SER A 243 6.22 -3.59 7.06
C SER A 243 6.23 -4.55 5.87
N PRO A 244 6.81 -4.16 4.73
CA PRO A 244 6.99 -5.06 3.60
C PRO A 244 8.08 -6.11 3.84
N VAL A 245 8.94 -5.92 4.84
CA VAL A 245 10.03 -6.84 5.22
C VAL A 245 9.74 -7.43 6.59
N LEU A 246 9.69 -8.75 6.67
CA LEU A 246 9.46 -9.50 7.90
C LEU A 246 10.61 -10.50 8.11
N PHE A 247 10.88 -10.80 9.37
CA PHE A 247 11.95 -11.71 9.79
C PHE A 247 11.37 -13.01 10.30
N SER A 248 11.96 -14.16 9.92
CA SER A 248 11.61 -15.45 10.54
C SER A 248 11.83 -15.39 12.05
N LYS A 249 11.03 -16.16 12.80
CA LYS A 249 11.04 -16.12 14.27
C LYS A 249 11.91 -17.18 14.93
N ASN A 250 12.44 -18.10 14.15
CA ASN A 250 13.30 -19.22 14.57
C ASN A 250 14.77 -18.80 14.73
#